data_796c584766de4b6a1d2677156de2ab00
#
_entry.id   796c584766de4b6a1d2677156de2ab00
#
_cell.length_a   1.000
_cell.length_b   1.000
_cell.length_c   1.000
_cell.angle_alpha   90.00
_cell.angle_beta   90.00
_cell.angle_gamma   90.00
#
_symmetry.space_group_name_H-M   'P 1'
#
loop_
_entity.id
_entity.type
_entity.pdbx_description
1 polymer ?
#
loop_
_entity_poly.entity_id
_entity_poly.type
_entity_poly.pdbx_seq_one_letter_code
_entity_poly.pdbx_strand_id
1 'polypeptide(L)'
;MTLLLIVLCLIGGIGLALFLPIRGARTFILDRPVKRIHEADIVLSRRLLVPGSEAFESYYKDHPEFLEADEKSRQSPGIFHQGSRYYHAGTFTAALANEALIDHLAALTHPSPHRDPMKVNPDRTGTFIRRWLTNTGAHSVGFTGLEEYHLYSHKGRGPRAGQPISRKHKHAIAITVGMEHRMMQSAPQGSTLMESYDQYLRSGILALKLAAWITELGYEATAHIDGNYEVICPLVAADAGLGTIGRMGLLMTPRLGPRVRISVVTTNLPLAYEPVLPDRTTLHFCHQCKKCARVCPSSAIPQEPRKIIAGARRWQIDSERCYQYWTTSGTDCGRCIISCPYSHSDNAFHQFIRWGIKNNLLFRHLAIKLDDLFYGKKPAIKEMPDWSDILD
;
A
#
# COMPACT_ATOMS: atom_id res chain seq x y z
N MET A 1 4.22 36.68 -41.27
CA MET A 1 5.44 36.59 -40.41
C MET A 1 5.13 36.90 -38.96
N THR A 2 4.44 38.01 -38.63
CA THR A 2 4.12 38.44 -37.25
C THR A 2 3.23 37.46 -36.47
N LEU A 3 2.20 36.88 -37.06
CA LEU A 3 1.32 35.90 -36.40
C LEU A 3 2.06 34.60 -36.02
N LEU A 4 2.95 34.12 -36.89
CA LEU A 4 3.80 32.94 -36.66
C LEU A 4 4.74 33.18 -35.47
N LEU A 5 5.37 34.35 -35.42
CA LEU A 5 6.25 34.76 -34.31
C LEU A 5 5.49 34.82 -32.97
N ILE A 6 4.29 35.41 -32.97
CA ILE A 6 3.44 35.48 -31.79
C ILE A 6 3.09 34.04 -31.31
N VAL A 7 2.68 33.15 -32.20
CA VAL A 7 2.34 31.76 -31.87
C VAL A 7 3.57 31.04 -31.33
N LEU A 8 4.75 31.19 -31.92
CA LEU A 8 5.97 30.58 -31.42
C LEU A 8 6.39 31.11 -30.07
N CYS A 9 6.26 32.42 -29.82
CA CYS A 9 6.52 33.04 -28.52
C CYS A 9 5.52 32.54 -27.44
N LEU A 10 4.26 32.38 -27.80
CA LEU A 10 3.25 31.83 -26.88
C LEU A 10 3.53 30.36 -26.56
N ILE A 11 3.85 29.54 -27.55
CA ILE A 11 4.22 28.13 -27.35
C ILE A 11 5.49 28.03 -26.49
N GLY A 12 6.50 28.86 -26.79
CA GLY A 12 7.74 28.92 -26.02
C GLY A 12 7.51 29.38 -24.58
N GLY A 13 6.67 30.41 -24.37
CA GLY A 13 6.28 30.92 -23.06
C GLY A 13 5.51 29.87 -22.23
N ILE A 14 4.55 29.16 -22.85
CA ILE A 14 3.83 28.05 -22.21
C ILE A 14 4.80 26.90 -21.90
N GLY A 15 5.66 26.54 -22.83
CA GLY A 15 6.70 25.54 -22.64
C GLY A 15 7.58 25.88 -21.43
N LEU A 16 8.08 27.11 -21.35
CA LEU A 16 8.91 27.57 -20.24
C LEU A 16 8.13 27.55 -18.90
N ALA A 17 6.88 27.97 -18.91
CA ALA A 17 6.03 27.99 -17.73
C ALA A 17 5.80 26.59 -17.13
N LEU A 18 5.80 25.53 -17.95
CA LEU A 18 5.69 24.14 -17.49
C LEU A 18 6.91 23.65 -16.70
N PHE A 19 8.07 24.28 -16.88
CA PHE A 19 9.30 23.94 -16.16
C PHE A 19 9.54 24.81 -14.91
N LEU A 20 8.78 25.87 -14.73
CA LEU A 20 8.88 26.69 -13.52
C LEU A 20 8.34 25.95 -12.30
N PRO A 21 8.95 26.10 -11.09
CA PRO A 21 8.54 25.41 -9.88
C PRO A 21 7.27 26.01 -9.25
N ILE A 22 6.12 25.88 -9.93
CA ILE A 22 4.82 26.34 -9.44
C ILE A 22 4.14 25.22 -8.65
N ARG A 23 4.40 25.14 -7.34
CA ARG A 23 4.00 23.99 -6.54
C ARG A 23 2.53 23.92 -6.14
N GLY A 24 1.86 25.04 -5.88
CA GLY A 24 0.39 25.16 -5.68
C GLY A 24 -0.31 24.21 -4.68
N ALA A 25 0.42 23.51 -3.82
CA ALA A 25 -0.12 22.45 -2.95
C ALA A 25 -0.10 22.83 -1.45
N ARG A 26 0.15 24.09 -1.10
CA ARG A 26 0.33 24.55 0.30
C ARG A 26 -0.92 24.38 1.17
N THR A 27 -2.10 24.40 0.56
CA THR A 27 -3.40 24.28 1.23
C THR A 27 -3.77 22.86 1.63
N PHE A 28 -3.02 21.85 1.17
CA PHE A 28 -3.30 20.46 1.54
C PHE A 28 -2.66 20.15 2.89
N ILE A 29 -3.51 20.04 3.91
CA ILE A 29 -3.12 19.66 5.27
C ILE A 29 -2.97 18.15 5.32
N LEU A 30 -1.95 17.68 6.03
CA LEU A 30 -1.75 16.28 6.38
C LEU A 30 -2.07 16.12 7.85
N ASP A 31 -3.18 15.45 8.09
CA ASP A 31 -3.63 15.12 9.45
C ASP A 31 -3.25 13.67 9.73
N ARG A 32 -2.99 13.35 10.98
CA ARG A 32 -2.80 11.99 11.48
C ARG A 32 -4.03 11.54 12.24
N PRO A 33 -4.40 10.25 12.20
CA PRO A 33 -5.49 9.73 13.02
C PRO A 33 -5.23 10.02 14.51
N VAL A 34 -6.27 10.39 15.24
CA VAL A 34 -6.19 10.65 16.68
C VAL A 34 -6.49 9.37 17.47
N LYS A 35 -7.35 8.52 16.93
CA LYS A 35 -7.79 7.28 17.57
C LYS A 35 -7.23 6.06 16.84
N ARG A 36 -6.84 5.06 17.62
CA ARG A 36 -6.52 3.72 17.12
C ARG A 36 -7.83 3.05 16.69
N ILE A 37 -7.76 2.28 15.61
CA ILE A 37 -8.88 1.47 15.12
C ILE A 37 -8.69 0.01 15.53
N HIS A 38 -9.76 -0.74 15.68
CA HIS A 38 -9.71 -2.18 15.85
C HIS A 38 -9.32 -2.84 14.50
N GLU A 39 -8.45 -3.86 14.49
CA GLU A 39 -8.11 -4.51 13.23
C GLU A 39 -9.32 -5.17 12.57
N ALA A 40 -10.30 -5.66 13.36
CA ALA A 40 -11.55 -6.21 12.84
C ALA A 40 -12.49 -5.16 12.20
N ASP A 41 -12.24 -3.84 12.36
CA ASP A 41 -12.96 -2.82 11.59
C ASP A 41 -12.62 -2.91 10.08
N ILE A 42 -11.57 -3.65 9.74
CA ILE A 42 -11.23 -3.98 8.36
C ILE A 42 -11.95 -5.28 8.00
N VAL A 43 -12.80 -5.25 6.97
CA VAL A 43 -13.60 -6.40 6.53
C VAL A 43 -12.78 -7.67 6.28
N LEU A 44 -11.55 -7.53 5.76
CA LEU A 44 -10.62 -8.65 5.55
C LEU A 44 -10.27 -9.38 6.86
N SER A 45 -10.02 -8.64 7.94
CA SER A 45 -9.74 -9.22 9.27
C SER A 45 -11.02 -9.75 9.92
N ARG A 46 -12.08 -8.97 9.92
CA ARG A 46 -13.36 -9.30 10.54
C ARG A 46 -13.96 -10.60 10.01
N ARG A 47 -13.83 -10.81 8.71
CA ARG A 47 -14.29 -12.03 8.07
C ARG A 47 -13.58 -13.30 8.58
N LEU A 48 -12.33 -13.16 9.04
CA LEU A 48 -11.55 -14.27 9.58
C LEU A 48 -11.82 -14.54 11.07
N LEU A 49 -12.69 -13.76 11.72
CA LEU A 49 -13.17 -14.10 13.05
C LEU A 49 -13.93 -15.43 12.99
N VAL A 50 -13.58 -16.34 13.88
CA VAL A 50 -14.17 -17.68 13.93
C VAL A 50 -15.52 -17.63 14.65
N PRO A 51 -16.63 -17.99 14.00
CA PRO A 51 -17.96 -18.02 14.64
C PRO A 51 -17.94 -18.83 15.94
N GLY A 52 -18.53 -18.29 17.00
CA GLY A 52 -18.55 -18.89 18.33
C GLY A 52 -17.28 -18.70 19.15
N SER A 53 -16.24 -18.03 18.64
CA SER A 53 -15.09 -17.63 19.45
C SER A 53 -15.41 -16.38 20.29
N GLU A 54 -14.70 -16.22 21.41
CA GLU A 54 -14.84 -15.03 22.26
C GLU A 54 -14.61 -13.72 21.48
N ALA A 55 -13.63 -13.70 20.58
CA ALA A 55 -13.34 -12.55 19.72
C ALA A 55 -14.50 -12.24 18.75
N PHE A 56 -15.15 -13.26 18.20
CA PHE A 56 -16.32 -13.12 17.34
C PHE A 56 -17.51 -12.53 18.12
N GLU A 57 -17.87 -13.17 19.24
CA GLU A 57 -19.00 -12.75 20.06
C GLU A 57 -18.81 -11.33 20.61
N SER A 58 -17.61 -11.02 21.13
CA SER A 58 -17.28 -9.68 21.62
C SER A 58 -17.37 -8.62 20.53
N TYR A 59 -16.81 -8.90 19.36
CA TYR A 59 -16.81 -7.91 18.27
C TYR A 59 -18.23 -7.61 17.78
N TYR A 60 -19.04 -8.63 17.48
CA TYR A 60 -20.40 -8.42 16.95
C TYR A 60 -21.41 -7.97 18.01
N LYS A 61 -21.12 -8.14 19.29
CA LYS A 61 -21.89 -7.50 20.37
C LYS A 61 -21.80 -5.98 20.29
N ASP A 62 -20.62 -5.46 19.99
CA ASP A 62 -20.38 -4.01 19.87
C ASP A 62 -20.70 -3.47 18.46
N HIS A 63 -20.73 -4.36 17.44
CA HIS A 63 -20.92 -4.03 16.03
C HIS A 63 -21.96 -4.93 15.35
N PRO A 64 -23.21 -5.01 15.86
CA PRO A 64 -24.24 -5.90 15.32
C PRO A 64 -24.62 -5.58 13.86
N GLU A 65 -24.40 -4.34 13.43
CA GLU A 65 -24.70 -3.86 12.08
C GLU A 65 -23.91 -4.58 10.97
N PHE A 66 -22.78 -5.21 11.30
CA PHE A 66 -21.96 -5.93 10.31
C PHE A 66 -22.29 -7.42 10.22
N LEU A 67 -22.93 -8.01 11.24
CA LEU A 67 -23.06 -9.47 11.36
C LEU A 67 -23.74 -10.11 10.13
N GLU A 68 -24.92 -9.63 9.74
CA GLU A 68 -25.68 -10.18 8.62
C GLU A 68 -24.92 -10.11 7.30
N ALA A 69 -24.30 -8.94 7.01
CA ALA A 69 -23.52 -8.73 5.79
C ALA A 69 -22.29 -9.63 5.75
N ASP A 70 -21.62 -9.82 6.89
CA ASP A 70 -20.42 -10.65 6.99
C ASP A 70 -20.74 -12.14 6.89
N GLU A 71 -21.84 -12.61 7.49
CA GLU A 71 -22.29 -13.99 7.34
C GLU A 71 -22.62 -14.33 5.88
N LYS A 72 -23.34 -13.44 5.21
CA LYS A 72 -23.58 -13.56 3.77
C LYS A 72 -22.28 -13.57 2.98
N SER A 73 -21.31 -12.75 3.33
CA SER A 73 -20.00 -12.69 2.68
C SER A 73 -19.18 -13.97 2.91
N ARG A 74 -19.29 -14.61 4.11
CA ARG A 74 -18.61 -15.90 4.40
C ARG A 74 -19.13 -17.05 3.55
N GLN A 75 -20.38 -16.97 3.10
CA GLN A 75 -20.99 -17.95 2.19
C GLN A 75 -20.58 -17.73 0.71
N SER A 76 -19.96 -16.58 0.39
CA SER A 76 -19.47 -16.30 -0.96
C SER A 76 -18.19 -17.08 -1.25
N PRO A 77 -17.88 -17.38 -2.54
CA PRO A 77 -16.71 -18.16 -2.91
C PRO A 77 -15.39 -17.64 -2.31
N GLY A 78 -15.17 -16.33 -2.36
CA GLY A 78 -13.94 -15.73 -1.84
C GLY A 78 -12.80 -15.65 -2.85
N ILE A 79 -11.66 -15.14 -2.37
CA ILE A 79 -10.41 -15.13 -3.13
C ILE A 79 -9.92 -16.58 -3.29
N PHE A 80 -9.25 -16.90 -4.38
CA PHE A 80 -8.76 -18.22 -4.79
C PHE A 80 -9.81 -19.26 -5.17
N HIS A 81 -11.10 -18.97 -5.09
CA HIS A 81 -12.13 -19.96 -5.37
C HIS A 81 -12.19 -20.30 -6.86
N GLN A 82 -12.26 -21.61 -7.19
CA GLN A 82 -12.29 -22.10 -8.57
C GLN A 82 -13.51 -21.63 -9.37
N GLY A 83 -14.65 -21.39 -8.72
CA GLY A 83 -15.86 -20.85 -9.34
C GLY A 83 -15.86 -19.33 -9.51
N SER A 84 -14.77 -18.63 -9.21
CA SER A 84 -14.68 -17.18 -9.36
C SER A 84 -14.50 -16.75 -10.82
N ARG A 85 -14.85 -15.49 -11.10
CA ARG A 85 -14.86 -14.94 -12.46
C ARG A 85 -13.51 -15.01 -13.19
N TYR A 86 -12.42 -14.82 -12.46
CA TYR A 86 -11.06 -14.74 -13.02
C TYR A 86 -10.20 -15.91 -12.55
N TYR A 87 -10.84 -17.05 -12.23
CA TYR A 87 -10.08 -18.24 -11.90
C TYR A 87 -9.12 -18.61 -13.03
N HIS A 88 -7.89 -18.91 -12.66
CA HIS A 88 -6.85 -19.37 -13.57
C HIS A 88 -5.92 -20.30 -12.80
N ALA A 89 -5.86 -21.56 -13.22
CA ALA A 89 -5.21 -22.62 -12.44
C ALA A 89 -3.76 -22.30 -12.09
N GLY A 90 -2.94 -21.89 -13.06
CA GLY A 90 -1.51 -21.61 -12.84
C GLY A 90 -1.28 -20.47 -11.86
N THR A 91 -1.94 -19.33 -12.07
CA THR A 91 -1.71 -18.14 -11.24
C THR A 91 -2.31 -18.26 -9.84
N PHE A 92 -3.48 -18.93 -9.70
CA PHE A 92 -4.12 -19.12 -8.40
C PHE A 92 -3.35 -20.09 -7.53
N THR A 93 -2.86 -21.21 -8.10
CA THR A 93 -2.04 -22.18 -7.35
C THR A 93 -0.69 -21.60 -6.93
N ALA A 94 -0.07 -20.76 -7.76
CA ALA A 94 1.15 -20.04 -7.40
C ALA A 94 0.90 -19.05 -6.25
N ALA A 95 -0.21 -18.30 -6.29
CA ALA A 95 -0.56 -17.38 -5.22
C ALA A 95 -0.89 -18.11 -3.91
N LEU A 96 -1.62 -19.24 -3.96
CA LEU A 96 -1.88 -20.11 -2.80
C LEU A 96 -0.59 -20.68 -2.19
N ALA A 97 0.38 -21.07 -3.01
CA ALA A 97 1.67 -21.53 -2.52
C ALA A 97 2.41 -20.43 -1.74
N ASN A 98 2.37 -19.19 -2.23
CA ASN A 98 2.95 -18.04 -1.53
C ASN A 98 2.19 -17.72 -0.22
N GLU A 99 0.85 -17.79 -0.22
CA GLU A 99 0.03 -17.60 0.99
C GLU A 99 0.40 -18.64 2.07
N ALA A 100 0.46 -19.91 1.70
CA ALA A 100 0.85 -20.98 2.63
C ALA A 100 2.25 -20.76 3.22
N LEU A 101 3.21 -20.27 2.44
CA LEU A 101 4.52 -19.89 2.95
C LEU A 101 4.45 -18.72 3.92
N ILE A 102 3.68 -17.69 3.62
CA ILE A 102 3.48 -16.51 4.49
C ILE A 102 2.90 -16.95 5.84
N ASP A 103 1.91 -17.83 5.84
CA ASP A 103 1.31 -18.38 7.06
C ASP A 103 2.33 -19.15 7.93
N HIS A 104 3.18 -19.97 7.32
CA HIS A 104 4.25 -20.64 8.03
C HIS A 104 5.29 -19.68 8.62
N LEU A 105 5.62 -18.62 7.88
CA LEU A 105 6.57 -17.59 8.31
C LEU A 105 6.02 -16.73 9.45
N ALA A 106 4.72 -16.71 9.70
CA ALA A 106 4.10 -15.94 10.79
C ALA A 106 4.66 -16.31 12.16
N ALA A 107 5.06 -17.57 12.38
CA ALA A 107 5.70 -18.01 13.62
C ALA A 107 7.06 -17.33 13.90
N LEU A 108 7.73 -16.81 12.88
CA LEU A 108 9.05 -16.19 12.98
C LEU A 108 8.99 -14.66 13.20
N THR A 109 7.81 -14.09 13.33
CA THR A 109 7.62 -12.62 13.39
C THR A 109 8.06 -11.98 14.71
N HIS A 110 8.23 -12.78 15.78
CA HIS A 110 8.62 -12.32 17.10
C HIS A 110 9.90 -13.03 17.57
N PRO A 111 11.04 -12.83 16.90
CA PRO A 111 12.29 -13.40 17.38
C PRO A 111 12.69 -12.76 18.72
N SER A 112 13.32 -13.51 19.59
CA SER A 112 13.79 -13.04 20.90
C SER A 112 15.30 -12.82 20.89
N PRO A 113 15.82 -11.73 21.47
CA PRO A 113 17.25 -11.55 21.63
C PRO A 113 17.79 -12.55 22.66
N HIS A 114 19.01 -13.08 22.41
CA HIS A 114 19.68 -14.04 23.28
C HIS A 114 21.01 -13.54 23.80
N ARG A 115 21.27 -12.25 23.69
CA ARG A 115 22.45 -11.56 24.23
C ARG A 115 22.10 -10.13 24.65
N ASP A 116 22.98 -9.52 25.41
CA ASP A 116 22.89 -8.12 25.75
C ASP A 116 23.04 -7.21 24.53
N PRO A 117 22.37 -6.03 24.52
CA PRO A 117 22.43 -5.11 23.40
C PRO A 117 23.84 -4.60 23.11
N MET A 118 24.30 -4.81 21.89
CA MET A 118 25.56 -4.28 21.39
C MET A 118 25.48 -2.76 21.23
N LYS A 119 26.51 -2.03 21.62
CA LYS A 119 26.59 -0.57 21.37
C LYS A 119 26.72 -0.30 19.87
N VAL A 120 25.71 0.32 19.27
CA VAL A 120 25.66 0.65 17.84
C VAL A 120 25.69 2.16 17.62
N ASN A 121 26.15 2.59 16.44
CA ASN A 121 26.03 3.98 16.01
C ASN A 121 24.73 4.11 15.19
N PRO A 122 23.74 4.95 15.62
CA PRO A 122 22.42 5.03 14.99
C PRO A 122 22.44 5.39 13.49
N ASP A 123 23.33 6.34 13.07
CA ASP A 123 23.43 6.77 11.66
C ASP A 123 24.01 5.68 10.77
N ARG A 124 25.08 5.04 11.22
CA ARG A 124 25.71 3.93 10.49
C ARG A 124 24.78 2.74 10.40
N THR A 125 24.04 2.45 11.46
CA THR A 125 23.05 1.38 11.51
C THR A 125 21.93 1.62 10.48
N GLY A 126 21.35 2.81 10.45
CA GLY A 126 20.34 3.17 9.46
C GLY A 126 20.86 3.08 8.02
N THR A 127 22.10 3.54 7.77
CA THR A 127 22.75 3.44 6.47
C THR A 127 22.98 1.97 6.06
N PHE A 128 23.45 1.14 6.99
CA PHE A 128 23.65 -0.30 6.76
C PHE A 128 22.33 -1.00 6.40
N ILE A 129 21.28 -0.83 7.20
CA ILE A 129 19.97 -1.43 6.97
C ILE A 129 19.44 -1.05 5.58
N ARG A 130 19.50 0.24 5.24
CA ARG A 130 19.00 0.72 3.95
C ARG A 130 19.74 0.08 2.78
N ARG A 131 21.06 0.09 2.80
CA ARG A 131 21.89 -0.51 1.74
C ARG A 131 21.70 -2.01 1.65
N TRP A 132 21.72 -2.71 2.78
CA TRP A 132 21.58 -4.15 2.82
C TRP A 132 20.23 -4.62 2.26
N LEU A 133 19.13 -4.03 2.72
CA LEU A 133 17.80 -4.40 2.24
C LEU A 133 17.58 -4.03 0.77
N THR A 134 18.07 -2.87 0.33
CA THR A 134 17.97 -2.47 -1.08
C THR A 134 18.78 -3.43 -1.97
N ASN A 135 19.98 -3.83 -1.58
CA ASN A 135 20.78 -4.81 -2.31
C ASN A 135 20.15 -6.22 -2.32
N THR A 136 19.19 -6.50 -1.47
CA THR A 136 18.51 -7.80 -1.38
C THR A 136 17.04 -7.76 -1.82
N GLY A 137 16.62 -6.68 -2.49
CA GLY A 137 15.34 -6.62 -3.20
C GLY A 137 14.32 -5.62 -2.66
N ALA A 138 14.62 -4.86 -1.59
CA ALA A 138 13.75 -3.76 -1.20
C ALA A 138 13.80 -2.65 -2.26
N HIS A 139 12.63 -2.11 -2.62
CA HIS A 139 12.54 -0.91 -3.46
C HIS A 139 12.92 0.34 -2.67
N SER A 140 12.43 0.46 -1.44
CA SER A 140 12.74 1.58 -0.55
C SER A 140 12.69 1.14 0.91
N VAL A 141 13.49 1.80 1.75
CA VAL A 141 13.54 1.59 3.21
C VAL A 141 13.52 2.95 3.89
N GLY A 142 12.62 3.13 4.85
CA GLY A 142 12.47 4.36 5.64
C GLY A 142 12.35 4.08 7.12
N PHE A 143 12.62 5.09 7.94
CA PHE A 143 12.63 5.01 9.40
C PHE A 143 11.74 6.09 9.98
N THR A 144 11.05 5.76 11.08
CA THR A 144 10.23 6.72 11.83
C THR A 144 10.10 6.31 13.30
N GLY A 145 9.68 7.23 14.16
CA GLY A 145 9.18 6.90 15.49
C GLY A 145 7.88 6.09 15.39
N LEU A 146 7.72 5.13 16.29
CA LEU A 146 6.47 4.39 16.39
C LEU A 146 5.49 5.18 17.26
N GLU A 147 4.42 5.69 16.65
CA GLU A 147 3.38 6.45 17.31
C GLU A 147 2.15 5.60 17.60
N GLU A 148 1.30 6.01 18.57
CA GLU A 148 0.10 5.27 18.94
C GLU A 148 -0.87 5.05 17.76
N TYR A 149 -1.03 6.03 16.89
CA TYR A 149 -1.91 5.91 15.72
C TYR A 149 -1.38 4.96 14.62
N HIS A 150 -0.14 4.51 14.74
CA HIS A 150 0.40 3.47 13.88
C HIS A 150 -0.12 2.08 14.24
N LEU A 151 -0.57 1.86 15.48
CA LEU A 151 -0.99 0.56 15.98
C LEU A 151 -2.50 0.39 15.87
N TYR A 152 -2.94 -0.84 15.62
CA TYR A 152 -4.33 -1.22 15.89
C TYR A 152 -4.57 -1.25 17.40
N SER A 153 -5.84 -1.08 17.82
CA SER A 153 -6.19 -1.20 19.25
C SER A 153 -6.19 -2.66 19.71
N HIS A 154 -6.70 -3.56 18.85
CA HIS A 154 -6.81 -5.00 19.11
C HIS A 154 -6.47 -5.78 17.84
N LYS A 155 -6.01 -7.01 18.01
CA LYS A 155 -5.86 -7.98 16.91
C LYS A 155 -7.24 -8.36 16.39
N GLY A 156 -7.42 -8.36 15.08
CA GLY A 156 -8.68 -8.71 14.42
C GLY A 156 -8.73 -10.13 13.88
N ARG A 157 -7.61 -10.88 13.93
CA ARG A 157 -7.51 -12.23 13.34
C ARG A 157 -6.39 -13.07 13.97
N GLY A 158 -6.41 -14.37 13.61
CA GLY A 158 -5.43 -15.34 14.09
C GLY A 158 -5.62 -15.72 15.56
N PRO A 159 -4.68 -16.48 16.14
CA PRO A 159 -4.80 -17.01 17.51
C PRO A 159 -4.91 -15.93 18.60
N ARG A 160 -4.49 -14.70 18.31
CA ARG A 160 -4.57 -13.57 19.25
C ARG A 160 -5.73 -12.60 18.95
N ALA A 161 -6.71 -13.01 18.13
CA ALA A 161 -7.88 -12.18 17.84
C ALA A 161 -8.54 -11.69 19.14
N GLY A 162 -8.99 -10.43 19.18
CA GLY A 162 -9.57 -9.78 20.35
C GLY A 162 -8.56 -9.27 21.38
N GLN A 163 -7.29 -9.67 21.34
CA GLN A 163 -6.29 -9.21 22.31
C GLN A 163 -5.88 -7.76 22.05
N PRO A 164 -5.74 -6.94 23.11
CA PRO A 164 -5.27 -5.57 22.97
C PRO A 164 -3.81 -5.52 22.52
N ILE A 165 -3.48 -4.55 21.68
CA ILE A 165 -2.13 -4.29 21.19
C ILE A 165 -1.54 -3.12 21.98
N SER A 166 -0.36 -3.30 22.56
CA SER A 166 0.39 -2.26 23.26
C SER A 166 1.64 -1.86 22.49
N ARG A 167 2.03 -0.59 22.60
CA ARG A 167 3.29 -0.10 22.02
C ARG A 167 4.48 -0.60 22.85
N LYS A 168 5.23 -1.54 22.31
CA LYS A 168 6.42 -2.13 22.96
C LYS A 168 7.73 -1.50 22.47
N HIS A 169 7.74 -0.96 21.25
CA HIS A 169 8.94 -0.46 20.58
C HIS A 169 8.89 1.06 20.38
N LYS A 170 10.06 1.65 20.16
CA LYS A 170 10.23 3.09 19.95
C LYS A 170 10.30 3.49 18.48
N HIS A 171 10.83 2.60 17.64
CA HIS A 171 11.13 2.86 16.24
C HIS A 171 10.38 1.89 15.31
N ALA A 172 10.12 2.35 14.11
CA ALA A 172 9.57 1.53 13.03
C ALA A 172 10.39 1.71 11.74
N ILE A 173 10.63 0.61 11.07
CA ILE A 173 11.36 0.51 9.79
C ILE A 173 10.37 0.01 8.76
N ALA A 174 10.00 0.87 7.80
CA ALA A 174 9.14 0.48 6.69
C ALA A 174 9.96 0.03 5.50
N ILE A 175 9.53 -1.06 4.88
CA ILE A 175 10.17 -1.68 3.71
C ILE A 175 9.12 -1.77 2.61
N THR A 176 9.45 -1.31 1.40
CA THR A 176 8.59 -1.50 0.23
C THR A 176 9.27 -2.39 -0.79
N VAL A 177 8.48 -3.22 -1.46
CA VAL A 177 8.88 -3.98 -2.66
C VAL A 177 7.99 -3.57 -3.82
N GLY A 178 8.54 -3.50 -5.03
CA GLY A 178 7.79 -3.11 -6.23
C GLY A 178 7.06 -4.28 -6.84
N MET A 179 5.82 -4.06 -7.28
CA MET A 179 5.06 -5.02 -8.08
C MET A 179 5.45 -4.88 -9.56
N GLU A 180 5.53 -5.99 -10.27
CA GLU A 180 5.89 -6.01 -11.68
C GLU A 180 4.76 -5.39 -12.52
N HIS A 181 5.13 -4.44 -13.40
CA HIS A 181 4.15 -3.64 -14.14
C HIS A 181 3.32 -4.48 -15.11
N ARG A 182 3.95 -5.41 -15.82
CA ARG A 182 3.29 -6.25 -16.82
C ARG A 182 2.27 -7.20 -16.18
N MET A 183 2.62 -7.79 -15.03
CA MET A 183 1.70 -8.63 -14.25
C MET A 183 0.46 -7.85 -13.81
N MET A 184 0.65 -6.60 -13.38
CA MET A 184 -0.45 -5.73 -12.93
C MET A 184 -1.32 -5.20 -14.07
N GLN A 185 -0.83 -5.13 -15.32
CA GLN A 185 -1.62 -4.60 -16.45
C GLN A 185 -2.83 -5.45 -16.80
N SER A 186 -2.84 -6.71 -16.45
CA SER A 186 -3.95 -7.63 -16.63
C SER A 186 -5.01 -7.56 -15.52
N ALA A 187 -4.83 -6.70 -14.52
CA ALA A 187 -5.79 -6.53 -13.43
C ALA A 187 -7.23 -6.35 -13.96
N PRO A 188 -8.20 -7.11 -13.45
CA PRO A 188 -8.22 -7.90 -12.22
C PRO A 188 -7.99 -9.41 -12.39
N GLN A 189 -7.27 -9.86 -13.41
CA GLN A 189 -7.07 -11.29 -13.71
C GLN A 189 -6.08 -11.95 -12.72
N GLY A 190 -5.91 -13.26 -12.82
CA GLY A 190 -5.13 -14.10 -11.90
C GLY A 190 -3.66 -13.71 -11.75
N SER A 191 -3.02 -13.18 -12.80
CA SER A 191 -1.64 -12.67 -12.72
C SER A 191 -1.46 -11.53 -11.70
N THR A 192 -2.50 -10.70 -11.49
CA THR A 192 -2.46 -9.67 -10.44
C THR A 192 -2.44 -10.29 -9.04
N LEU A 193 -3.24 -11.34 -8.83
CA LEU A 193 -3.27 -12.07 -7.56
C LEU A 193 -1.92 -12.74 -7.28
N MET A 194 -1.38 -13.45 -8.27
CA MET A 194 -0.07 -14.07 -8.19
C MET A 194 1.02 -13.05 -7.83
N GLU A 195 1.06 -11.92 -8.53
CA GLU A 195 2.02 -10.85 -8.28
C GLU A 195 1.87 -10.24 -6.87
N SER A 196 0.63 -10.08 -6.39
CA SER A 196 0.37 -9.57 -5.05
C SER A 196 0.97 -10.46 -3.98
N TYR A 197 0.73 -11.77 -4.05
CA TYR A 197 1.22 -12.73 -3.05
C TYR A 197 2.71 -12.98 -3.16
N ASP A 198 3.29 -12.91 -4.36
CA ASP A 198 4.74 -12.95 -4.55
C ASP A 198 5.43 -11.77 -3.84
N GLN A 199 4.88 -10.57 -3.98
CA GLN A 199 5.45 -9.39 -3.32
C GLN A 199 5.12 -9.32 -1.82
N TYR A 200 4.00 -9.89 -1.34
CA TYR A 200 3.76 -10.08 0.09
C TYR A 200 4.81 -11.00 0.71
N LEU A 201 5.09 -12.15 0.09
CA LEU A 201 6.13 -13.07 0.55
C LEU A 201 7.50 -12.41 0.55
N ARG A 202 7.89 -11.74 -0.55
CA ARG A 202 9.19 -11.04 -0.64
C ARG A 202 9.36 -9.97 0.42
N SER A 203 8.35 -9.12 0.63
CA SER A 203 8.41 -8.09 1.67
C SER A 203 8.47 -8.71 3.07
N GLY A 204 7.73 -9.79 3.29
CA GLY A 204 7.73 -10.56 4.54
C GLY A 204 9.11 -11.14 4.86
N ILE A 205 9.76 -11.79 3.90
CA ILE A 205 11.13 -12.32 4.05
C ILE A 205 12.13 -11.22 4.42
N LEU A 206 12.03 -10.03 3.80
CA LEU A 206 12.90 -8.91 4.13
C LEU A 206 12.69 -8.41 5.57
N ALA A 207 11.44 -8.36 6.03
CA ALA A 207 11.12 -7.95 7.40
C ALA A 207 11.60 -8.99 8.43
N LEU A 208 11.37 -10.28 8.18
CA LEU A 208 11.81 -11.35 9.06
C LEU A 208 13.36 -11.40 9.17
N LYS A 209 14.04 -11.29 8.03
CA LYS A 209 15.50 -11.23 8.00
C LYS A 209 16.04 -10.03 8.79
N LEU A 210 15.40 -8.88 8.68
CA LEU A 210 15.79 -7.68 9.43
C LEU A 210 15.52 -7.85 10.92
N ALA A 211 14.35 -8.37 11.31
CA ALA A 211 14.00 -8.61 12.71
C ALA A 211 14.99 -9.61 13.36
N ALA A 212 15.28 -10.71 12.68
CA ALA A 212 16.28 -11.69 13.14
C ALA A 212 17.66 -11.05 13.32
N TRP A 213 18.12 -10.24 12.36
CA TRP A 213 19.40 -9.54 12.47
C TRP A 213 19.44 -8.55 13.67
N ILE A 214 18.33 -7.85 13.91
CA ILE A 214 18.23 -6.94 15.06
C ILE A 214 18.34 -7.69 16.38
N THR A 215 17.72 -8.89 16.47
CA THR A 215 17.81 -9.69 17.70
C THR A 215 19.20 -10.32 17.90
N GLU A 216 19.94 -10.59 16.84
CA GLU A 216 21.37 -10.95 16.93
C GLU A 216 22.24 -9.80 17.50
N LEU A 217 21.81 -8.54 17.34
CA LEU A 217 22.46 -7.41 18.01
C LEU A 217 22.02 -7.20 19.47
N GLY A 218 21.10 -8.05 19.97
CA GLY A 218 20.58 -7.98 21.34
C GLY A 218 19.39 -7.04 21.54
N TYR A 219 18.76 -6.56 20.48
CA TYR A 219 17.61 -5.66 20.57
C TYR A 219 16.30 -6.39 20.25
N GLU A 220 15.22 -5.98 20.92
CA GLU A 220 13.88 -6.48 20.60
C GLU A 220 13.42 -5.99 19.21
N ALA A 221 12.78 -6.88 18.47
CA ALA A 221 12.19 -6.57 17.18
C ALA A 221 10.95 -7.42 16.92
N THR A 222 9.99 -6.86 16.19
CA THR A 222 8.82 -7.57 15.67
C THR A 222 8.67 -7.27 14.18
N ALA A 223 8.59 -8.32 13.37
CA ALA A 223 8.26 -8.20 11.95
C ALA A 223 6.74 -8.19 11.77
N HIS A 224 6.25 -7.26 10.96
CA HIS A 224 4.85 -7.12 10.56
C HIS A 224 4.75 -7.45 9.08
N ILE A 225 4.21 -8.64 8.79
CA ILE A 225 4.08 -9.22 7.45
C ILE A 225 2.61 -9.39 7.10
N ASP A 226 2.28 -9.76 5.87
CA ASP A 226 0.88 -9.99 5.49
C ASP A 226 0.22 -11.03 6.39
N GLY A 227 -1.05 -10.83 6.69
CA GLY A 227 -1.78 -11.70 7.64
C GLY A 227 -1.39 -11.54 9.11
N ASN A 228 -0.19 -11.09 9.45
CA ASN A 228 0.32 -11.02 10.83
C ASN A 228 1.01 -9.69 11.14
N TYR A 229 0.25 -8.62 11.28
CA TYR A 229 0.74 -7.29 11.66
C TYR A 229 -0.05 -6.70 12.83
N GLU A 230 0.58 -5.84 13.62
CA GLU A 230 -0.02 -5.07 14.72
C GLU A 230 -0.08 -3.57 14.39
N VAL A 231 0.51 -3.18 13.26
CA VAL A 231 0.62 -1.79 12.82
C VAL A 231 -0.09 -1.57 11.49
N ILE A 232 -0.53 -0.34 11.26
CA ILE A 232 -1.09 0.11 9.98
C ILE A 232 0.10 0.44 9.06
N CYS A 233 0.65 -0.56 8.38
CA CYS A 233 1.87 -0.46 7.58
C CYS A 233 1.91 0.74 6.61
N PRO A 234 0.82 1.12 5.90
CA PRO A 234 0.83 2.31 5.06
C PRO A 234 1.06 3.63 5.80
N LEU A 235 0.57 3.77 7.04
CA LEU A 235 0.79 4.96 7.86
C LEU A 235 2.24 5.05 8.31
N VAL A 236 2.81 3.93 8.79
CA VAL A 236 4.24 3.84 9.14
C VAL A 236 5.11 4.20 7.94
N ALA A 237 4.82 3.64 6.76
CA ALA A 237 5.58 3.91 5.54
C ALA A 237 5.48 5.38 5.09
N ALA A 238 4.32 6.01 5.27
CA ALA A 238 4.13 7.43 4.96
C ALA A 238 4.96 8.32 5.90
N ASP A 239 4.99 8.02 7.20
CA ASP A 239 5.76 8.77 8.18
C ASP A 239 7.26 8.49 8.10
N ALA A 240 7.64 7.30 7.63
CA ALA A 240 9.01 6.96 7.26
C ALA A 240 9.48 7.59 5.92
N GLY A 241 8.63 8.42 5.28
CA GLY A 241 8.99 9.18 4.08
C GLY A 241 8.95 8.42 2.77
N LEU A 242 8.37 7.23 2.75
CA LEU A 242 8.32 6.41 1.54
C LEU A 242 7.23 6.84 0.55
N GLY A 243 6.32 7.72 0.97
CA GLY A 243 5.25 8.22 0.12
C GLY A 243 4.16 8.95 0.90
N THR A 244 2.97 9.03 0.32
CA THR A 244 1.79 9.62 0.97
C THR A 244 0.55 8.79 0.68
N ILE A 245 -0.46 8.80 1.55
CA ILE A 245 -1.68 8.03 1.32
C ILE A 245 -2.57 8.71 0.28
N GLY A 246 -2.79 8.06 -0.84
CA GLY A 246 -3.59 8.57 -1.96
C GLY A 246 -5.10 8.41 -1.77
N ARG A 247 -5.87 8.80 -2.82
CA ARG A 247 -7.35 8.71 -2.84
C ARG A 247 -7.87 7.27 -2.64
N MET A 248 -7.16 6.29 -3.14
CA MET A 248 -7.52 4.88 -3.04
C MET A 248 -7.13 4.21 -1.71
N GLY A 249 -6.66 5.01 -0.72
CA GLY A 249 -6.27 4.49 0.59
C GLY A 249 -4.90 3.79 0.64
N LEU A 250 -4.16 3.74 -0.47
CA LEU A 250 -2.85 3.09 -0.57
C LEU A 250 -1.71 4.12 -0.51
N LEU A 251 -0.53 3.64 -0.11
CA LEU A 251 0.72 4.40 -0.16
C LEU A 251 1.06 4.72 -1.62
N MET A 252 1.30 6.00 -1.89
CA MET A 252 1.74 6.52 -3.18
C MET A 252 3.23 6.83 -3.11
N THR A 253 4.06 5.91 -3.60
CA THR A 253 5.52 6.14 -3.67
C THR A 253 5.89 7.06 -4.84
N PRO A 254 7.01 7.80 -4.75
CA PRO A 254 7.39 8.73 -5.81
C PRO A 254 7.66 8.09 -7.18
N ARG A 255 8.20 6.86 -7.19
CA ARG A 255 8.62 6.18 -8.43
C ARG A 255 7.60 5.19 -8.98
N LEU A 256 6.92 4.44 -8.12
CA LEU A 256 6.02 3.35 -8.52
C LEU A 256 4.55 3.66 -8.22
N GLY A 257 4.26 4.82 -7.61
CA GLY A 257 2.91 5.12 -7.15
C GLY A 257 2.41 4.07 -6.15
N PRO A 258 1.17 3.56 -6.31
CA PRO A 258 0.61 2.56 -5.40
C PRO A 258 1.04 1.12 -5.70
N ARG A 259 1.90 0.90 -6.69
CA ARG A 259 2.35 -0.42 -7.17
C ARG A 259 3.50 -0.95 -6.30
N VAL A 260 3.23 -1.06 -5.00
CA VAL A 260 4.16 -1.61 -3.98
C VAL A 260 3.42 -2.45 -2.96
N ARG A 261 4.14 -3.39 -2.33
CA ARG A 261 3.73 -4.04 -1.08
C ARG A 261 4.64 -3.57 0.04
N ILE A 262 4.15 -3.66 1.28
CA ILE A 262 4.79 -3.04 2.44
C ILE A 262 4.88 -4.06 3.55
N SER A 263 6.04 -4.16 4.17
CA SER A 263 6.24 -4.77 5.48
C SER A 263 6.88 -3.77 6.44
N VAL A 264 6.79 -4.02 7.72
CA VAL A 264 7.34 -3.14 8.77
C VAL A 264 8.08 -3.97 9.80
N VAL A 265 9.18 -3.45 10.33
CA VAL A 265 9.80 -3.98 11.54
C VAL A 265 9.74 -2.91 12.62
N THR A 266 9.17 -3.23 13.78
CA THR A 266 9.22 -2.38 14.97
C THR A 266 10.32 -2.84 15.90
N THR A 267 11.03 -1.91 16.56
CA THR A 267 12.22 -2.25 17.36
C THR A 267 12.60 -1.19 18.37
N ASN A 268 13.43 -1.56 19.35
CA ASN A 268 14.14 -0.67 20.26
C ASN A 268 15.62 -0.42 19.84
N LEU A 269 16.06 -0.95 18.70
CA LEU A 269 17.38 -0.66 18.12
C LEU A 269 17.52 0.86 17.91
N PRO A 270 18.58 1.51 18.41
CA PRO A 270 18.80 2.93 18.19
C PRO A 270 18.99 3.28 16.73
N LEU A 271 18.14 4.19 16.21
CA LEU A 271 18.14 4.65 14.83
C LEU A 271 18.08 6.17 14.79
N ALA A 272 18.87 6.77 13.89
CA ALA A 272 18.77 8.18 13.57
C ALA A 272 17.96 8.38 12.30
N TYR A 273 17.02 9.31 12.33
CA TYR A 273 16.21 9.72 11.18
C TYR A 273 15.69 11.14 11.39
N GLU A 274 15.60 11.88 10.30
CA GLU A 274 15.01 13.21 10.28
C GLU A 274 13.50 13.12 10.00
N PRO A 275 12.69 14.01 10.61
CA PRO A 275 11.29 14.12 10.27
C PRO A 275 11.10 14.41 8.78
N VAL A 276 10.36 13.57 8.09
CA VAL A 276 10.12 13.73 6.65
C VAL A 276 9.00 14.72 6.42
N LEU A 277 9.27 15.73 5.59
CA LEU A 277 8.23 16.65 5.13
C LEU A 277 7.29 15.93 4.17
N PRO A 278 6.00 15.89 4.48
CA PRO A 278 5.04 15.17 3.67
C PRO A 278 4.85 15.77 2.28
N ASP A 279 4.78 14.92 1.26
CA ASP A 279 4.53 15.35 -0.13
C ASP A 279 3.04 15.69 -0.35
N ARG A 280 2.74 16.98 -0.25
CA ARG A 280 1.39 17.52 -0.50
C ARG A 280 1.03 17.53 -1.99
N THR A 281 2.00 17.41 -2.89
CA THR A 281 1.76 17.48 -4.34
C THR A 281 1.02 16.26 -4.84
N THR A 282 1.30 15.08 -4.30
CA THR A 282 0.57 13.84 -4.58
C THR A 282 -0.90 13.94 -4.13
N LEU A 283 -1.18 14.52 -2.96
CA LEU A 283 -2.57 14.74 -2.52
C LEU A 283 -3.33 15.68 -3.46
N HIS A 284 -2.68 16.76 -3.88
CA HIS A 284 -3.27 17.70 -4.83
C HIS A 284 -3.53 17.03 -6.18
N PHE A 285 -2.59 16.23 -6.68
CA PHE A 285 -2.77 15.44 -7.89
C PHE A 285 -3.95 14.46 -7.76
N CYS A 286 -4.03 13.69 -6.68
CA CYS A 286 -5.13 12.77 -6.41
C CYS A 286 -6.50 13.46 -6.32
N HIS A 287 -6.53 14.70 -5.77
CA HIS A 287 -7.75 15.51 -5.71
C HIS A 287 -8.32 15.78 -7.10
N GLN A 288 -7.46 16.09 -8.07
CA GLN A 288 -7.85 16.45 -9.43
C GLN A 288 -8.05 15.21 -10.33
N CYS A 289 -7.16 14.25 -10.27
CA CYS A 289 -7.10 13.12 -11.21
C CYS A 289 -8.33 12.21 -11.13
N LYS A 290 -8.67 11.67 -9.96
CA LYS A 290 -9.83 10.79 -9.70
C LYS A 290 -9.89 9.52 -10.59
N LYS A 291 -8.85 9.17 -11.35
CA LYS A 291 -8.88 8.06 -12.31
C LYS A 291 -9.16 6.72 -11.61
N CYS A 292 -8.51 6.45 -10.47
CA CYS A 292 -8.75 5.26 -9.66
C CYS A 292 -10.23 5.11 -9.24
N ALA A 293 -10.90 6.23 -8.90
CA ALA A 293 -12.31 6.20 -8.55
C ALA A 293 -13.23 5.96 -9.76
N ARG A 294 -12.85 6.50 -10.95
CA ARG A 294 -13.61 6.27 -12.21
C ARG A 294 -13.54 4.83 -12.72
N VAL A 295 -12.44 4.12 -12.45
CA VAL A 295 -12.22 2.74 -12.92
C VAL A 295 -12.61 1.69 -11.89
N CYS A 296 -12.90 2.07 -10.65
CA CYS A 296 -13.25 1.13 -9.60
C CYS A 296 -14.53 0.37 -9.96
N PRO A 297 -14.48 -0.97 -10.12
CA PRO A 297 -15.64 -1.74 -10.58
C PRO A 297 -16.75 -1.79 -9.52
N SER A 298 -16.41 -1.66 -8.24
CA SER A 298 -17.36 -1.64 -7.12
C SER A 298 -17.74 -0.23 -6.67
N SER A 299 -17.20 0.83 -7.30
CA SER A 299 -17.38 2.22 -6.87
C SER A 299 -16.98 2.49 -5.41
N ALA A 300 -16.06 1.69 -4.86
CA ALA A 300 -15.60 1.78 -3.48
C ALA A 300 -14.72 3.00 -3.21
N ILE A 301 -14.13 3.61 -4.23
CA ILE A 301 -13.22 4.75 -4.07
C ILE A 301 -14.01 6.06 -4.25
N PRO A 302 -14.02 6.96 -3.26
CA PRO A 302 -14.83 8.16 -3.30
C PRO A 302 -14.41 9.14 -4.41
N GLN A 303 -15.39 9.74 -5.09
CA GLN A 303 -15.21 10.84 -6.04
C GLN A 303 -15.08 12.20 -5.32
N GLU A 304 -15.61 12.30 -4.11
CA GLU A 304 -15.73 13.50 -3.30
C GLU A 304 -14.37 13.94 -2.74
N PRO A 305 -14.28 15.17 -2.24
CA PRO A 305 -13.14 15.64 -1.47
C PRO A 305 -12.92 14.83 -0.21
N ARG A 306 -11.72 14.97 0.40
CA ARG A 306 -11.38 14.40 1.69
C ARG A 306 -12.35 14.89 2.78
N LYS A 307 -12.73 13.98 3.68
CA LYS A 307 -13.55 14.27 4.87
C LYS A 307 -12.73 14.04 6.14
N ILE A 308 -13.15 14.61 7.25
CA ILE A 308 -12.57 14.30 8.57
C ILE A 308 -13.13 12.95 9.04
N ILE A 309 -12.26 11.98 9.21
CA ILE A 309 -12.60 10.61 9.63
C ILE A 309 -11.57 10.17 10.66
N ALA A 310 -12.01 9.77 11.84
CA ALA A 310 -11.18 9.45 12.99
C ALA A 310 -10.16 10.55 13.35
N GLY A 311 -10.58 11.83 13.19
CA GLY A 311 -9.75 13.01 13.47
C GLY A 311 -8.80 13.42 12.36
N ALA A 312 -8.68 12.65 11.27
CA ALA A 312 -7.81 12.96 10.14
C ALA A 312 -8.59 13.29 8.86
N ARG A 313 -8.13 14.30 8.12
CA ARG A 313 -8.72 14.66 6.81
C ARG A 313 -8.18 13.72 5.73
N ARG A 314 -8.99 12.76 5.31
CA ARG A 314 -8.60 11.71 4.36
C ARG A 314 -9.73 11.31 3.41
N TRP A 315 -9.38 10.62 2.34
CA TRP A 315 -10.32 9.76 1.62
C TRP A 315 -10.43 8.44 2.35
N GLN A 316 -11.63 7.95 2.48
CA GLN A 316 -11.92 6.62 3.00
C GLN A 316 -12.58 5.81 1.91
N ILE A 317 -11.99 4.68 1.56
CA ILE A 317 -12.64 3.72 0.65
C ILE A 317 -13.77 3.00 1.40
N ASP A 318 -14.79 2.60 0.66
CA ASP A 318 -15.78 1.64 1.14
C ASP A 318 -15.17 0.24 1.03
N SER A 319 -14.61 -0.23 2.13
CA SER A 319 -13.91 -1.53 2.18
C SER A 319 -14.86 -2.70 1.94
N GLU A 320 -16.13 -2.58 2.34
CA GLU A 320 -17.15 -3.60 2.13
C GLU A 320 -17.41 -3.83 0.63
N ARG A 321 -17.69 -2.76 -0.11
CA ARG A 321 -17.87 -2.84 -1.56
C ARG A 321 -16.63 -3.33 -2.29
N CYS A 322 -15.44 -2.89 -1.86
CA CYS A 322 -14.18 -3.32 -2.43
C CYS A 322 -14.00 -4.82 -2.25
N TYR A 323 -14.19 -5.30 -1.04
CA TYR A 323 -14.04 -6.71 -0.70
C TYR A 323 -15.10 -7.61 -1.35
N GLN A 324 -16.36 -7.16 -1.42
CA GLN A 324 -17.42 -7.89 -2.13
C GLN A 324 -17.07 -8.12 -3.61
N TYR A 325 -16.40 -7.16 -4.25
CA TYR A 325 -15.90 -7.38 -5.60
C TYR A 325 -14.78 -8.43 -5.64
N TRP A 326 -13.89 -8.47 -4.65
CA TRP A 326 -12.84 -9.49 -4.55
C TRP A 326 -13.42 -10.89 -4.43
N THR A 327 -14.49 -11.07 -3.65
CA THR A 327 -15.14 -12.39 -3.50
C THR A 327 -15.80 -12.88 -4.79
N THR A 328 -16.21 -11.97 -5.65
CA THR A 328 -16.79 -12.31 -6.97
C THR A 328 -15.71 -12.52 -8.03
N SER A 329 -14.67 -11.68 -8.02
CA SER A 329 -13.56 -11.76 -8.98
C SER A 329 -12.63 -12.93 -8.69
N GLY A 330 -12.50 -13.34 -7.43
CA GLY A 330 -11.53 -14.33 -6.95
C GLY A 330 -10.12 -13.79 -6.77
N THR A 331 -9.93 -12.49 -7.00
CA THR A 331 -8.62 -11.81 -6.95
C THR A 331 -8.70 -10.53 -6.12
N ASP A 332 -7.55 -9.98 -5.71
CA ASP A 332 -7.44 -8.68 -5.04
C ASP A 332 -7.61 -7.47 -5.97
N CYS A 333 -8.15 -7.71 -7.16
CA CYS A 333 -8.55 -6.76 -8.19
C CYS A 333 -7.42 -5.92 -8.80
N GLY A 334 -6.72 -5.04 -8.07
CA GLY A 334 -5.62 -4.21 -8.58
C GLY A 334 -5.96 -3.12 -9.60
N ARG A 335 -7.23 -2.96 -10.05
CA ARG A 335 -7.63 -1.98 -11.09
C ARG A 335 -7.28 -0.55 -10.75
N CYS A 336 -7.45 -0.13 -9.50
CA CYS A 336 -7.09 1.21 -9.03
C CYS A 336 -5.58 1.43 -9.02
N ILE A 337 -4.80 0.37 -8.77
CA ILE A 337 -3.33 0.42 -8.75
C ILE A 337 -2.81 0.70 -10.15
N ILE A 338 -3.15 -0.17 -11.13
CA ILE A 338 -2.57 -0.08 -12.47
C ILE A 338 -3.10 1.10 -13.29
N SER A 339 -4.31 1.57 -13.03
CA SER A 339 -4.86 2.74 -13.71
C SER A 339 -4.28 4.08 -13.23
N CYS A 340 -3.52 4.07 -12.14
CA CYS A 340 -2.92 5.28 -11.60
C CYS A 340 -1.78 5.80 -12.49
N PRO A 341 -1.76 7.10 -12.89
CA PRO A 341 -0.66 7.66 -13.69
C PRO A 341 0.73 7.51 -13.05
N TYR A 342 0.80 7.39 -11.73
CA TYR A 342 2.05 7.08 -11.03
C TYR A 342 2.49 5.61 -11.17
N SER A 343 1.60 4.70 -11.59
CA SER A 343 1.90 3.26 -11.74
C SER A 343 2.53 2.87 -13.06
N HIS A 344 2.63 3.80 -14.02
CA HIS A 344 3.30 3.52 -15.29
C HIS A 344 4.73 3.03 -15.10
N SER A 345 5.30 2.44 -16.15
CA SER A 345 6.65 1.87 -16.15
C SER A 345 7.70 2.79 -15.51
N ASP A 346 8.68 2.21 -14.84
CA ASP A 346 9.76 2.95 -14.19
C ASP A 346 10.90 3.23 -15.18
N ASN A 347 10.58 3.98 -16.26
CA ASN A 347 11.52 4.43 -17.27
C ASN A 347 11.74 5.96 -17.20
N ALA A 348 12.75 6.46 -17.92
CA ALA A 348 13.13 7.87 -17.89
C ALA A 348 11.97 8.81 -18.27
N PHE A 349 11.15 8.44 -19.27
CA PHE A 349 10.02 9.25 -19.72
C PHE A 349 8.97 9.42 -18.60
N HIS A 350 8.53 8.32 -17.96
CA HIS A 350 7.55 8.41 -16.89
C HIS A 350 8.14 9.04 -15.61
N GLN A 351 9.44 8.90 -15.36
CA GLN A 351 10.11 9.63 -14.27
C GLN A 351 10.09 11.14 -14.53
N PHE A 352 10.32 11.57 -15.76
CA PHE A 352 10.17 12.97 -16.14
C PHE A 352 8.73 13.49 -15.94
N ILE A 353 7.72 12.70 -16.32
CA ILE A 353 6.31 13.06 -16.06
C ILE A 353 6.03 13.18 -14.55
N ARG A 354 6.52 12.24 -13.72
CA ARG A 354 6.37 12.31 -12.26
C ARG A 354 7.09 13.53 -11.67
N TRP A 355 8.28 13.85 -12.19
CA TRP A 355 9.01 15.06 -11.82
C TRP A 355 8.17 16.32 -12.14
N GLY A 356 7.62 16.44 -13.33
CA GLY A 356 6.76 17.56 -13.73
C GLY A 356 5.51 17.67 -12.84
N ILE A 357 4.83 16.56 -12.57
CA ILE A 357 3.69 16.50 -11.65
C ILE A 357 4.09 17.02 -10.26
N LYS A 358 5.25 16.66 -9.74
CA LYS A 358 5.72 17.10 -8.43
C LYS A 358 6.02 18.58 -8.38
N ASN A 359 6.63 19.15 -9.41
CA ASN A 359 7.20 20.48 -9.36
C ASN A 359 6.29 21.58 -9.93
N ASN A 360 5.33 21.25 -10.82
CA ASN A 360 4.56 22.26 -11.52
C ASN A 360 3.06 21.99 -11.52
N LEU A 361 2.27 23.01 -11.13
CA LEU A 361 0.81 22.93 -11.06
C LEU A 361 0.15 22.79 -12.44
N LEU A 362 0.64 23.52 -13.43
CA LEU A 362 0.12 23.48 -14.79
C LEU A 362 0.43 22.14 -15.44
N PHE A 363 1.65 21.64 -15.22
CA PHE A 363 2.06 20.32 -15.68
C PHE A 363 1.18 19.21 -15.11
N ARG A 364 0.73 19.30 -13.84
CA ARG A 364 -0.22 18.32 -13.25
C ARG A 364 -1.50 18.20 -14.04
N HIS A 365 -2.09 19.34 -14.41
CA HIS A 365 -3.33 19.34 -15.20
C HIS A 365 -3.12 18.77 -16.58
N LEU A 366 -2.02 19.13 -17.21
CA LEU A 366 -1.64 18.61 -18.52
C LEU A 366 -1.38 17.09 -18.45
N ALA A 367 -0.62 16.63 -17.47
CA ALA A 367 -0.32 15.22 -17.28
C ALA A 367 -1.57 14.34 -17.13
N ILE A 368 -2.60 14.82 -16.40
CA ILE A 368 -3.88 14.11 -16.27
C ILE A 368 -4.58 13.98 -17.62
N LYS A 369 -4.61 15.05 -18.42
CA LYS A 369 -5.26 15.04 -19.73
C LYS A 369 -4.50 14.18 -20.73
N LEU A 370 -3.18 14.25 -20.74
CA LEU A 370 -2.33 13.41 -21.59
C LEU A 370 -2.44 11.93 -21.18
N ASP A 371 -2.48 11.64 -19.91
CA ASP A 371 -2.68 10.28 -19.42
C ASP A 371 -4.04 9.71 -19.86
N ASP A 372 -5.10 10.51 -19.78
CA ASP A 372 -6.43 10.10 -20.27
C ASP A 372 -6.46 9.95 -21.81
N LEU A 373 -5.64 10.70 -22.55
CA LEU A 373 -5.53 10.61 -24.01
C LEU A 373 -4.74 9.35 -24.43
N PHE A 374 -3.58 9.09 -23.86
CA PHE A 374 -2.69 8.01 -24.27
C PHE A 374 -3.08 6.64 -23.69
N TYR A 375 -3.58 6.60 -22.49
CA TYR A 375 -3.92 5.37 -21.77
C TYR A 375 -5.44 5.16 -21.60
N GLY A 376 -6.25 6.13 -22.03
CA GLY A 376 -7.71 6.12 -21.89
C GLY A 376 -8.18 6.54 -20.49
N LYS A 377 -9.38 7.10 -20.43
CA LYS A 377 -10.06 7.45 -19.17
C LYS A 377 -10.35 6.21 -18.31
N LYS A 378 -10.60 5.08 -18.96
CA LYS A 378 -10.77 3.76 -18.37
C LYS A 378 -9.85 2.79 -19.12
N PRO A 379 -8.58 2.61 -18.69
CA PRO A 379 -7.63 1.74 -19.37
C PRO A 379 -8.20 0.33 -19.57
N ALA A 380 -7.98 -0.24 -20.75
CA ALA A 380 -8.35 -1.61 -21.04
C ALA A 380 -7.64 -2.61 -20.10
N ILE A 381 -8.26 -3.74 -19.86
CA ILE A 381 -7.61 -4.89 -19.24
C ILE A 381 -6.75 -5.53 -20.31
N LYS A 382 -5.47 -5.71 -20.04
CA LYS A 382 -4.56 -6.40 -20.96
C LYS A 382 -4.58 -7.90 -20.71
N GLU A 383 -4.13 -8.65 -21.69
CA GLU A 383 -3.93 -10.08 -21.55
C GLU A 383 -2.87 -10.39 -20.48
N MET A 384 -3.01 -11.52 -19.82
CA MET A 384 -1.98 -12.04 -18.92
C MET A 384 -0.71 -12.38 -19.70
N PRO A 385 0.46 -12.40 -19.06
CA PRO A 385 1.67 -12.90 -19.70
C PRO A 385 1.51 -14.35 -20.16
N ASP A 386 1.88 -14.67 -21.41
CA ASP A 386 1.67 -15.98 -22.03
C ASP A 386 2.25 -17.14 -21.22
N TRP A 387 3.39 -16.91 -20.55
CA TRP A 387 4.04 -17.92 -19.70
C TRP A 387 3.24 -18.26 -18.42
N SER A 388 2.21 -17.48 -18.08
CA SER A 388 1.36 -17.76 -16.90
C SER A 388 0.32 -18.86 -17.18
N ASP A 389 0.05 -19.18 -18.44
CA ASP A 389 -0.83 -20.30 -18.82
C ASP A 389 -0.05 -21.62 -18.81
N ILE A 390 -0.55 -22.59 -18.07
CA ILE A 390 0.05 -23.91 -17.88
C ILE A 390 -0.83 -25.06 -18.39
N LEU A 391 -2.03 -24.72 -18.88
CA LEU A 391 -2.97 -25.70 -19.40
C LEU A 391 -3.00 -25.62 -20.92
N ASP A 392 -3.08 -26.80 -21.58
CA ASP A 392 -3.21 -26.95 -23.02
C ASP A 392 -4.59 -26.51 -23.52
#